data_f4c5cab26f48ffb2978001fbc2e23950
#
_entry.id   f4c5cab26f48ffb2978001fbc2e23950
#
_cell.length_a   1.000
_cell.length_b   1.000
_cell.length_c   1.000
_cell.angle_alpha   90.00
_cell.angle_beta   90.00
_cell.angle_gamma   90.00
#
_symmetry.space_group_name_H-M   'P 1'
#
loop_
_entity.id
_entity.type
_entity.pdbx_description
1 polymer ?
#
loop_
_entity_poly.entity_id
_entity_poly.type
_entity_poly.pdbx_seq_one_letter_code
_entity_poly.pdbx_strand_id
1 'polypeptide(L)'
;VHGDHYDSNLLKKIERKNIPIYILDGRPSFKKDLRNKKINFEKIPPNKKYFIDDNIWVYGCLHEYNDIDSSLIISNNNLSVYHGNDNFITDKTLIPFKKKVGNIDIACIPFAFIHFYPYLLKTLKNNENKKEAKRLENLFMNYGIQQAKILKPKVIIPFGSNLFHLDNPKCAMNKGVATPVDFVNFAKKFHKTYKNNYKTMLSGSYCIKKDGNLDCFYEKISKKTFNKQLEIFTYKKIKLINEKKINKKIKIN
;
A
#
# COMPACT_ATOMS: atom_id res chain seq x y z
N VAL A 1 -3.55 4.82 12.34
CA VAL A 1 -2.22 4.42 11.90
C VAL A 1 -1.87 3.10 12.59
N HIS A 2 -1.51 2.10 11.82
CA HIS A 2 -1.07 0.80 12.31
C HIS A 2 0.37 0.89 12.82
N GLY A 3 0.75 0.01 13.75
CA GLY A 3 2.08 0.06 14.38
C GLY A 3 3.24 -0.21 13.41
N ASP A 4 3.00 -0.93 12.33
CA ASP A 4 3.94 -1.21 11.25
C ASP A 4 4.14 -0.03 10.27
N HIS A 5 3.23 0.96 10.30
CA HIS A 5 3.29 2.18 9.48
C HIS A 5 3.69 3.42 10.30
N TYR A 6 4.03 3.25 11.58
CA TYR A 6 4.32 4.36 12.48
C TYR A 6 5.67 4.21 13.18
N ASP A 7 6.61 5.07 12.86
CA ASP A 7 7.89 5.22 13.55
C ASP A 7 8.07 6.65 14.07
N SER A 8 7.85 6.84 15.37
CA SER A 8 8.00 8.15 16.01
C SER A 8 9.44 8.66 16.01
N ASN A 9 10.44 7.78 15.98
CA ASN A 9 11.84 8.18 15.92
C ASN A 9 12.19 8.72 14.53
N LEU A 10 11.61 8.12 13.48
CA LEU A 10 11.75 8.63 12.13
C LEU A 10 11.10 10.01 12.01
N LEU A 11 9.88 10.19 12.53
CA LEU A 11 9.19 11.49 12.52
C LEU A 11 9.99 12.58 13.23
N LYS A 12 10.60 12.28 14.40
CA LYS A 12 11.50 13.22 15.09
C LYS A 12 12.74 13.58 14.26
N LYS A 13 13.28 12.64 13.49
CA LYS A 13 14.40 12.93 12.58
C LYS A 13 13.99 13.83 11.43
N ILE A 14 12.78 13.65 10.91
CA ILE A 14 12.19 14.48 9.85
C ILE A 14 11.99 15.91 10.36
N GLU A 15 11.37 16.05 11.54
CA GLU A 15 11.14 17.33 12.19
C GLU A 15 12.46 18.12 12.44
N ARG A 16 13.50 17.44 12.95
CA ARG A 16 14.82 18.07 13.16
C ARG A 16 15.45 18.61 11.88
N LYS A 17 15.00 18.17 10.71
CA LYS A 17 15.42 18.69 9.41
C LYS A 17 14.51 19.79 8.89
N ASN A 18 13.60 20.30 9.74
CA ASN A 18 12.60 21.31 9.39
C ASN A 18 11.70 20.90 8.22
N ILE A 19 11.47 19.57 8.05
CA ILE A 19 10.54 19.05 7.05
C ILE A 19 9.15 19.04 7.70
N PRO A 20 8.13 19.73 7.14
CA PRO A 20 6.80 19.78 7.72
C PRO A 20 6.14 18.38 7.68
N ILE A 21 5.43 18.07 8.74
CA ILE A 21 4.68 16.81 8.89
C ILE A 21 3.19 17.14 8.80
N TYR A 22 2.52 16.59 7.81
CA TYR A 22 1.08 16.72 7.61
C TYR A 22 0.38 15.43 7.99
N ILE A 23 -0.73 15.52 8.72
CA ILE A 23 -1.57 14.37 9.06
C ILE A 23 -3.02 14.63 8.70
N LEU A 24 -3.72 13.63 8.20
CA LEU A 24 -5.16 13.73 8.02
C LEU A 24 -5.82 13.80 9.41
N ASP A 25 -6.73 14.78 9.62
CA ASP A 25 -7.38 15.02 10.92
C ASP A 25 -8.42 13.93 11.23
N GLY A 26 -7.94 12.76 11.57
CA GLY A 26 -8.70 11.58 11.97
C GLY A 26 -8.51 11.29 13.46
N ARG A 27 -8.01 10.12 13.77
CA ARG A 27 -7.94 9.49 15.10
C ARG A 27 -7.34 10.37 16.20
N PRO A 28 -8.14 10.71 17.24
CA PRO A 28 -7.67 11.56 18.35
C PRO A 28 -6.47 10.99 19.11
N SER A 29 -6.45 9.66 19.33
CA SER A 29 -5.35 8.97 20.02
C SER A 29 -4.01 9.12 19.32
N PHE A 30 -3.98 9.09 17.99
CA PHE A 30 -2.76 9.31 17.21
C PHE A 30 -2.21 10.73 17.39
N LYS A 31 -3.09 11.72 17.31
CA LYS A 31 -2.71 13.13 17.58
C LYS A 31 -2.19 13.34 18.99
N LYS A 32 -2.81 12.67 19.98
CA LYS A 32 -2.34 12.71 21.37
C LYS A 32 -0.94 12.10 21.51
N ASP A 33 -0.68 10.97 20.85
CA ASP A 33 0.64 10.34 20.88
C ASP A 33 1.72 11.22 20.26
N LEU A 34 1.46 11.86 19.11
CA LEU A 34 2.40 12.80 18.50
C LEU A 34 2.73 13.99 19.44
N ARG A 35 1.72 14.57 20.09
CA ARG A 35 1.91 15.66 21.07
C ARG A 35 2.72 15.21 22.28
N ASN A 36 2.42 14.04 22.84
CA ASN A 36 3.17 13.47 23.96
C ASN A 36 4.64 13.26 23.61
N LYS A 37 4.93 12.94 22.36
CA LYS A 37 6.29 12.79 21.83
C LYS A 37 6.92 14.10 21.36
N LYS A 38 6.22 15.23 21.54
CA LYS A 38 6.65 16.57 21.14
C LYS A 38 7.01 16.64 19.66
N ILE A 39 6.20 16.02 18.81
CA ILE A 39 6.32 16.08 17.35
C ILE A 39 5.33 17.12 16.84
N ASN A 40 5.83 18.15 16.16
CA ASN A 40 5.00 19.18 15.52
C ASN A 40 4.39 18.60 14.23
N PHE A 41 3.14 18.94 14.00
CA PHE A 41 2.42 18.51 12.81
C PHE A 41 1.31 19.50 12.47
N GLU A 42 0.97 19.55 11.20
CA GLU A 42 -0.19 20.25 10.67
C GLU A 42 -1.32 19.27 10.34
N LYS A 43 -2.56 19.74 10.47
CA LYS A 43 -3.74 18.92 10.23
C LYS A 43 -4.33 19.22 8.86
N ILE A 44 -4.53 18.16 8.08
CA ILE A 44 -5.28 18.22 6.84
C ILE A 44 -6.73 17.83 7.14
N PRO A 45 -7.72 18.70 6.88
CA PRO A 45 -9.13 18.34 7.08
C PRO A 45 -9.56 17.25 6.09
N PRO A 46 -10.21 16.17 6.55
CA PRO A 46 -10.71 15.14 5.66
C PRO A 46 -11.81 15.70 4.74
N ASN A 47 -11.89 15.17 3.53
CA ASN A 47 -12.89 15.51 2.52
C ASN A 47 -12.89 16.98 2.06
N LYS A 48 -11.76 17.66 2.23
CA LYS A 48 -11.52 19.03 1.74
C LYS A 48 -10.16 19.12 1.07
N LYS A 49 -10.06 19.97 0.04
CA LYS A 49 -8.76 20.32 -0.52
C LYS A 49 -8.00 21.17 0.49
N TYR A 50 -6.76 20.79 0.74
CA TYR A 50 -5.83 21.51 1.58
C TYR A 50 -4.60 21.87 0.75
N PHE A 51 -4.29 23.15 0.64
CA PHE A 51 -3.14 23.65 -0.11
C PHE A 51 -1.92 23.66 0.79
N ILE A 52 -0.89 22.91 0.39
CA ILE A 52 0.42 22.91 1.05
C ILE A 52 1.19 24.16 0.63
N ASP A 53 1.08 24.52 -0.65
CA ASP A 53 1.55 25.74 -1.26
C ASP A 53 0.65 26.14 -2.44
N ASP A 54 1.02 27.18 -3.19
CA ASP A 54 0.23 27.68 -4.31
C ASP A 54 0.02 26.66 -5.45
N ASN A 55 0.87 25.66 -5.54
CA ASN A 55 0.88 24.67 -6.63
C ASN A 55 0.46 23.26 -6.17
N ILE A 56 0.63 22.95 -4.88
CA ILE A 56 0.43 21.59 -4.36
C ILE A 56 -0.75 21.56 -3.40
N TRP A 57 -1.72 20.70 -3.68
CA TRP A 57 -2.82 20.43 -2.79
C TRP A 57 -2.96 18.94 -2.49
N VAL A 58 -3.53 18.67 -1.33
CA VAL A 58 -3.86 17.32 -0.85
C VAL A 58 -5.37 17.25 -0.59
N TYR A 59 -5.95 16.10 -0.88
CA TYR A 59 -7.32 15.78 -0.49
C TYR A 59 -7.32 14.36 0.07
N GLY A 60 -7.76 14.18 1.30
CA GLY A 60 -7.80 12.89 1.96
C GLY A 60 -9.20 12.50 2.39
N CYS A 61 -9.47 11.18 2.42
CA CYS A 61 -10.67 10.62 3.03
C CYS A 61 -10.30 9.53 4.03
N LEU A 62 -11.01 9.50 5.15
CA LEU A 62 -10.90 8.45 6.15
C LEU A 62 -11.66 7.21 5.71
N HIS A 63 -11.31 6.07 6.29
CA HIS A 63 -12.10 4.85 6.13
C HIS A 63 -13.51 5.03 6.69
N GLU A 64 -14.50 4.40 6.08
CA GLU A 64 -15.93 4.60 6.39
C GLU A 64 -16.33 4.11 7.78
N TYR A 65 -15.63 3.11 8.30
CA TYR A 65 -15.98 2.42 9.54
C TYR A 65 -14.93 2.54 10.64
N ASN A 66 -13.77 3.10 10.31
CA ASN A 66 -12.72 3.38 11.29
C ASN A 66 -11.99 4.66 10.89
N ASP A 67 -11.35 5.30 11.84
CA ASP A 67 -10.54 6.50 11.65
C ASP A 67 -9.02 6.21 11.62
N ILE A 68 -8.67 4.93 11.41
CA ILE A 68 -7.29 4.44 11.40
C ILE A 68 -6.68 4.59 10.01
N ASP A 69 -7.42 4.11 9.00
CA ASP A 69 -6.95 4.09 7.62
C ASP A 69 -7.50 5.27 6.84
N SER A 70 -6.74 5.69 5.85
CA SER A 70 -7.09 6.80 4.99
C SER A 70 -6.50 6.62 3.60
N SER A 71 -7.18 7.20 2.63
CA SER A 71 -6.66 7.37 1.27
C SER A 71 -6.45 8.84 1.00
N LEU A 72 -5.49 9.16 0.17
CA LEU A 72 -5.20 10.54 -0.19
C LEU A 72 -4.86 10.69 -1.67
N ILE A 73 -5.07 11.87 -2.19
CA ILE A 73 -4.48 12.33 -3.45
C ILE A 73 -3.60 13.54 -3.17
N ILE A 74 -2.43 13.51 -3.78
CA ILE A 74 -1.54 14.68 -3.86
C ILE A 74 -1.53 15.11 -5.30
N SER A 75 -1.72 16.38 -5.53
CA SER A 75 -1.77 16.92 -6.89
C SER A 75 -1.10 18.28 -6.95
N ASN A 76 -0.46 18.52 -8.08
CA ASN A 76 -0.03 19.84 -8.52
C ASN A 76 -0.69 20.15 -9.87
N ASN A 77 -0.36 21.31 -10.47
CA ASN A 77 -0.91 21.72 -11.76
C ASN A 77 -0.58 20.75 -12.91
N ASN A 78 0.41 19.89 -12.74
CA ASN A 78 0.85 18.95 -13.77
C ASN A 78 0.46 17.50 -13.50
N LEU A 79 0.61 17.01 -12.27
CA LEU A 79 0.49 15.59 -11.94
C LEU A 79 -0.44 15.37 -10.74
N SER A 80 -1.28 14.34 -10.79
CA SER A 80 -2.13 13.91 -9.68
C SER A 80 -1.90 12.43 -9.35
N VAL A 81 -1.59 12.15 -8.08
CA VAL A 81 -1.28 10.80 -7.59
C VAL A 81 -2.20 10.42 -6.44
N TYR A 82 -3.02 9.41 -6.66
CA TYR A 82 -3.84 8.80 -5.61
C TYR A 82 -3.05 7.68 -4.92
N HIS A 83 -3.10 7.68 -3.59
CA HIS A 83 -2.54 6.64 -2.73
C HIS A 83 -3.65 6.03 -1.88
N GLY A 84 -4.01 4.78 -2.19
CA GLY A 84 -5.06 4.07 -1.49
C GLY A 84 -4.69 3.63 -0.08
N ASN A 85 -3.38 3.50 0.22
CA ASN A 85 -2.88 2.94 1.46
C ASN A 85 -3.53 1.56 1.73
N ASP A 86 -3.80 1.19 2.97
CA ASP A 86 -4.55 -0.03 3.35
C ASP A 86 -6.06 0.20 3.39
N ASN A 87 -6.53 1.29 2.78
CA ASN A 87 -7.90 1.75 2.87
C ASN A 87 -8.78 1.16 1.77
N PHE A 88 -9.56 0.13 2.11
CA PHE A 88 -10.55 -0.50 1.24
C PHE A 88 -11.89 0.21 1.36
N ILE A 89 -11.98 1.43 0.82
CA ILE A 89 -13.21 2.23 0.82
C ILE A 89 -14.22 1.75 -0.21
N THR A 90 -15.51 1.88 0.11
CA THR A 90 -16.59 1.49 -0.78
C THR A 90 -16.92 2.56 -1.82
N ASP A 91 -17.77 2.21 -2.78
CA ASP A 91 -18.26 3.12 -3.82
C ASP A 91 -18.92 4.37 -3.21
N LYS A 92 -19.56 4.23 -2.05
CA LYS A 92 -20.21 5.32 -1.32
C LYS A 92 -19.28 6.49 -1.02
N THR A 93 -18.04 6.20 -0.65
CA THR A 93 -17.02 7.22 -0.38
C THR A 93 -16.18 7.53 -1.62
N LEU A 94 -15.87 6.53 -2.43
CA LEU A 94 -14.96 6.69 -3.55
C LEU A 94 -15.55 7.49 -4.72
N ILE A 95 -16.85 7.36 -4.98
CA ILE A 95 -17.55 8.14 -6.04
C ILE A 95 -17.56 9.65 -5.73
N PRO A 96 -18.00 10.11 -4.55
CA PRO A 96 -17.89 11.51 -4.16
C PRO A 96 -16.44 12.02 -4.15
N PHE A 97 -15.50 11.20 -3.65
CA PHE A 97 -14.07 11.51 -3.70
C PHE A 97 -13.63 11.82 -5.14
N LYS A 98 -13.89 10.90 -6.08
CA LYS A 98 -13.53 11.07 -7.50
C LYS A 98 -14.13 12.33 -8.11
N LYS A 99 -15.38 12.65 -7.78
CA LYS A 99 -16.04 13.89 -8.25
C LYS A 99 -15.32 15.16 -7.75
N LYS A 100 -14.80 15.15 -6.54
CA LYS A 100 -14.11 16.30 -5.93
C LYS A 100 -12.68 16.49 -6.43
N VAL A 101 -11.96 15.39 -6.67
CA VAL A 101 -10.54 15.47 -7.06
C VAL A 101 -10.33 15.55 -8.58
N GLY A 102 -11.31 15.15 -9.38
CA GLY A 102 -11.21 15.23 -10.85
C GLY A 102 -10.33 14.13 -11.46
N ASN A 103 -9.50 14.49 -12.41
CA ASN A 103 -8.64 13.53 -13.12
C ASN A 103 -7.50 13.04 -12.24
N ILE A 104 -7.16 11.75 -12.40
CA ILE A 104 -6.09 11.08 -11.67
C ILE A 104 -5.13 10.51 -12.70
N ASP A 105 -3.87 10.88 -12.59
CA ASP A 105 -2.84 10.36 -13.50
C ASP A 105 -2.34 8.99 -13.02
N ILE A 106 -1.99 8.87 -11.75
CA ILE A 106 -1.47 7.63 -11.17
C ILE A 106 -2.32 7.25 -9.96
N ALA A 107 -2.67 5.96 -9.84
CA ALA A 107 -3.30 5.42 -8.64
C ALA A 107 -2.52 4.22 -8.10
N CYS A 108 -2.03 4.35 -6.87
CA CYS A 108 -1.52 3.25 -6.06
C CYS A 108 -2.70 2.61 -5.34
N ILE A 109 -3.12 1.42 -5.77
CA ILE A 109 -4.36 0.77 -5.33
C ILE A 109 -4.06 -0.47 -4.49
N PRO A 110 -4.64 -0.57 -3.27
CA PRO A 110 -4.56 -1.79 -2.47
C PRO A 110 -5.32 -2.93 -3.18
N PHE A 111 -4.74 -4.12 -3.19
CA PHE A 111 -5.30 -5.26 -3.91
C PHE A 111 -5.28 -6.56 -3.11
N ALA A 112 -4.69 -6.55 -1.94
CA ALA A 112 -4.65 -7.70 -1.07
C ALA A 112 -4.61 -7.28 0.39
N PHE A 113 -5.14 -8.13 1.25
CA PHE A 113 -5.19 -7.91 2.67
C PHE A 113 -4.28 -8.93 3.35
N ILE A 114 -3.41 -8.45 4.22
CA ILE A 114 -2.56 -9.32 5.01
C ILE A 114 -3.38 -9.80 6.20
N HIS A 115 -3.75 -11.08 6.17
CA HIS A 115 -4.53 -11.67 7.24
C HIS A 115 -4.01 -13.05 7.60
N PHE A 116 -3.96 -13.35 8.88
CA PHE A 116 -3.64 -14.68 9.36
C PHE A 116 -4.76 -15.71 9.12
N TYR A 117 -5.97 -15.22 8.94
CA TYR A 117 -7.11 -16.02 8.52
C TYR A 117 -6.97 -16.42 7.03
N PRO A 118 -7.29 -17.65 6.62
CA PRO A 118 -7.84 -18.74 7.45
C PRO A 118 -6.79 -19.64 8.11
N TYR A 119 -5.51 -19.42 7.88
CA TYR A 119 -4.44 -20.37 8.21
C TYR A 119 -4.17 -20.57 9.70
N LEU A 120 -4.54 -19.64 10.55
CA LEU A 120 -4.46 -19.78 12.02
C LEU A 120 -5.67 -20.49 12.63
N LEU A 121 -6.73 -20.72 11.87
CA LEU A 121 -7.88 -21.48 12.37
C LEU A 121 -7.59 -22.97 12.31
N LYS A 122 -7.36 -23.58 13.46
CA LYS A 122 -7.17 -25.04 13.59
C LYS A 122 -8.42 -25.87 13.24
N THR A 123 -9.59 -25.22 13.20
CA THR A 123 -10.89 -25.86 12.93
C THR A 123 -11.13 -26.17 11.46
N LEU A 124 -10.45 -25.50 10.54
CA LEU A 124 -10.59 -25.71 9.10
C LEU A 124 -9.60 -26.78 8.62
N LYS A 125 -10.08 -27.70 7.79
CA LYS A 125 -9.22 -28.68 7.10
C LYS A 125 -8.35 -27.97 6.04
N ASN A 126 -7.20 -28.57 5.72
CA ASN A 126 -6.24 -27.97 4.75
C ASN A 126 -6.86 -27.56 3.41
N ASN A 127 -7.83 -28.34 2.90
CA ASN A 127 -8.51 -28.01 1.64
C ASN A 127 -9.50 -26.85 1.78
N GLU A 128 -10.16 -26.73 2.93
CA GLU A 128 -11.07 -25.62 3.25
C GLU A 128 -10.28 -24.33 3.43
N ASN A 129 -9.15 -24.40 4.14
CA ASN A 129 -8.22 -23.26 4.27
C ASN A 129 -7.76 -22.72 2.91
N LYS A 130 -7.40 -23.63 1.98
CA LYS A 130 -6.98 -23.20 0.62
C LYS A 130 -8.11 -22.56 -0.17
N LYS A 131 -9.34 -23.11 -0.10
CA LYS A 131 -10.52 -22.54 -0.77
C LYS A 131 -10.83 -21.16 -0.22
N GLU A 132 -10.83 -21.01 1.10
CA GLU A 132 -11.12 -19.75 1.77
C GLU A 132 -10.04 -18.69 1.52
N ALA A 133 -8.76 -19.04 1.57
CA ALA A 133 -7.67 -18.16 1.20
C ALA A 133 -7.82 -17.67 -0.25
N LYS A 134 -8.18 -18.55 -1.18
CA LYS A 134 -8.42 -18.17 -2.58
C LYS A 134 -9.65 -17.30 -2.76
N ARG A 135 -10.71 -17.54 -1.99
CA ARG A 135 -11.90 -16.68 -1.98
C ARG A 135 -11.55 -15.26 -1.54
N LEU A 136 -10.79 -15.12 -0.45
CA LEU A 136 -10.35 -13.83 0.06
C LEU A 136 -9.41 -13.11 -0.93
N GLU A 137 -8.43 -13.82 -1.47
CA GLU A 137 -7.54 -13.29 -2.50
C GLU A 137 -8.35 -12.67 -3.66
N ASN A 138 -9.32 -13.42 -4.19
CA ASN A 138 -10.18 -12.95 -5.26
C ASN A 138 -11.04 -11.75 -4.83
N LEU A 139 -11.56 -11.76 -3.61
CA LEU A 139 -12.36 -10.67 -3.05
C LEU A 139 -11.55 -9.36 -3.04
N PHE A 140 -10.34 -9.37 -2.49
CA PHE A 140 -9.52 -8.18 -2.40
C PHE A 140 -9.02 -7.69 -3.77
N MET A 141 -8.66 -8.62 -4.67
CA MET A 141 -8.34 -8.25 -6.05
C MET A 141 -9.53 -7.59 -6.76
N ASN A 142 -10.76 -8.05 -6.52
CA ASN A 142 -11.95 -7.42 -7.07
C ASN A 142 -12.19 -6.02 -6.47
N TYR A 143 -11.95 -5.79 -5.19
CA TYR A 143 -12.00 -4.45 -4.60
C TYR A 143 -11.00 -3.50 -5.28
N GLY A 144 -9.77 -3.94 -5.51
CA GLY A 144 -8.79 -3.15 -6.24
C GLY A 144 -9.24 -2.79 -7.66
N ILE A 145 -9.84 -3.75 -8.39
CA ILE A 145 -10.42 -3.49 -9.72
C ILE A 145 -11.59 -2.50 -9.62
N GLN A 146 -12.45 -2.62 -8.64
CA GLN A 146 -13.59 -1.72 -8.45
C GLN A 146 -13.12 -0.29 -8.18
N GLN A 147 -12.13 -0.11 -7.32
CA GLN A 147 -11.50 1.21 -7.11
C GLN A 147 -10.93 1.77 -8.42
N ALA A 148 -10.22 0.95 -9.19
CA ALA A 148 -9.68 1.36 -10.49
C ALA A 148 -10.77 1.80 -11.49
N LYS A 149 -11.92 1.09 -11.52
CA LYS A 149 -13.06 1.43 -12.38
C LYS A 149 -13.68 2.79 -12.02
N ILE A 150 -13.75 3.12 -10.74
CA ILE A 150 -14.31 4.39 -10.26
C ILE A 150 -13.31 5.53 -10.47
N LEU A 151 -12.06 5.33 -10.07
CA LEU A 151 -11.01 6.35 -10.15
C LEU A 151 -10.59 6.67 -11.58
N LYS A 152 -10.62 5.69 -12.47
CA LYS A 152 -10.23 5.78 -13.90
C LYS A 152 -8.87 6.47 -14.11
N PRO A 153 -7.80 6.03 -13.45
CA PRO A 153 -6.49 6.65 -13.58
C PRO A 153 -5.82 6.24 -14.90
N LYS A 154 -4.86 7.06 -15.37
CA LYS A 154 -4.04 6.72 -16.54
C LYS A 154 -3.10 5.54 -16.27
N VAL A 155 -2.56 5.47 -15.04
CA VAL A 155 -1.67 4.39 -14.60
C VAL A 155 -2.19 3.83 -13.28
N ILE A 156 -2.24 2.49 -13.18
CA ILE A 156 -2.67 1.76 -11.99
C ILE A 156 -1.50 0.93 -11.49
N ILE A 157 -1.07 1.21 -10.27
CA ILE A 157 0.03 0.51 -9.61
C ILE A 157 -0.56 -0.28 -8.45
N PRO A 158 -0.46 -1.63 -8.46
CA PRO A 158 -0.77 -2.43 -7.28
C PRO A 158 0.14 -2.02 -6.12
N PHE A 159 -0.44 -1.61 -5.01
CA PHE A 159 0.26 -1.13 -3.84
C PHE A 159 -0.21 -1.84 -2.58
N GLY A 160 0.70 -2.00 -1.63
CA GLY A 160 0.42 -2.73 -0.40
C GLY A 160 0.40 -4.24 -0.60
N SER A 161 0.47 -4.95 0.50
CA SER A 161 0.47 -6.40 0.61
C SER A 161 1.62 -7.15 -0.07
N ASN A 162 2.59 -7.46 0.73
CA ASN A 162 3.38 -8.70 0.62
C ASN A 162 4.00 -8.93 1.99
N LEU A 163 3.22 -9.48 2.90
CA LEU A 163 3.79 -10.02 4.13
C LEU A 163 4.37 -11.40 3.81
N PHE A 164 5.65 -11.55 4.07
CA PHE A 164 6.32 -12.84 3.96
C PHE A 164 6.75 -13.29 5.36
N HIS A 165 6.29 -14.49 5.77
CA HIS A 165 6.74 -15.09 7.01
C HIS A 165 8.16 -15.61 6.84
N LEU A 166 9.12 -14.84 7.30
CA LEU A 166 10.56 -15.10 7.13
C LEU A 166 11.06 -16.28 7.98
N ASP A 167 10.40 -16.56 9.09
CA ASP A 167 10.79 -17.65 10.01
C ASP A 167 10.58 -19.03 9.39
N ASN A 168 9.62 -19.15 8.49
CA ASN A 168 9.37 -20.36 7.74
C ASN A 168 8.96 -20.03 6.29
N PRO A 169 9.92 -19.99 5.35
CA PRO A 169 9.63 -19.71 3.93
C PRO A 169 8.62 -20.69 3.29
N LYS A 170 8.51 -21.89 3.84
CA LYS A 170 7.53 -22.92 3.39
C LYS A 170 6.18 -22.79 4.10
N CYS A 171 6.00 -21.77 4.93
CA CYS A 171 4.73 -21.52 5.61
C CYS A 171 3.58 -21.45 4.59
N ALA A 172 2.47 -22.12 4.92
CA ALA A 172 1.27 -22.13 4.07
C ALA A 172 0.75 -20.70 3.82
N MET A 173 0.90 -19.80 4.78
CA MET A 173 0.52 -18.39 4.66
C MET A 173 1.27 -17.64 3.55
N ASN A 174 2.52 -18.04 3.26
CA ASN A 174 3.28 -17.45 2.15
C ASN A 174 2.76 -17.89 0.76
N LYS A 175 1.99 -18.97 0.70
CA LYS A 175 1.45 -19.52 -0.56
C LYS A 175 0.13 -18.88 -0.98
N GLY A 176 -0.57 -18.25 -0.06
CA GLY A 176 -1.90 -17.66 -0.29
C GLY A 176 -1.90 -16.15 -0.52
N VAL A 177 -0.72 -15.53 -0.64
CA VAL A 177 -0.60 -14.08 -0.80
C VAL A 177 -0.51 -13.72 -2.28
N ALA A 178 -1.47 -12.92 -2.78
CA ALA A 178 -1.41 -12.38 -4.13
C ALA A 178 -0.22 -11.43 -4.26
N THR A 179 0.54 -11.59 -5.33
CA THR A 179 1.61 -10.67 -5.67
C THR A 179 1.10 -9.53 -6.57
N PRO A 180 1.83 -8.41 -6.72
CA PRO A 180 1.47 -7.38 -7.70
C PRO A 180 1.32 -7.93 -9.13
N VAL A 181 2.11 -8.95 -9.49
CA VAL A 181 2.01 -9.63 -10.79
C VAL A 181 0.71 -10.42 -10.92
N ASP A 182 0.27 -11.08 -9.84
CA ASP A 182 -1.01 -11.81 -9.81
C ASP A 182 -2.17 -10.85 -10.01
N PHE A 183 -2.16 -9.71 -9.30
CA PHE A 183 -3.19 -8.69 -9.46
C PHE A 183 -3.24 -8.11 -10.87
N VAL A 184 -2.10 -7.76 -11.47
CA VAL A 184 -2.04 -7.25 -12.85
C VAL A 184 -2.59 -8.28 -13.85
N ASN A 185 -2.25 -9.57 -13.68
CA ASN A 185 -2.76 -10.63 -14.54
C ASN A 185 -4.28 -10.84 -14.35
N PHE A 186 -4.76 -10.79 -13.10
CA PHE A 186 -6.17 -10.85 -12.78
C PHE A 186 -6.93 -9.66 -13.38
N ALA A 187 -6.42 -8.44 -13.22
CA ALA A 187 -7.02 -7.23 -13.74
C ALA A 187 -7.08 -7.23 -15.28
N LYS A 188 -6.06 -7.67 -15.96
CA LYS A 188 -6.06 -7.81 -17.43
C LYS A 188 -7.18 -8.73 -17.93
N LYS A 189 -7.54 -9.75 -17.15
CA LYS A 189 -8.63 -10.67 -17.47
C LYS A 189 -10.01 -10.06 -17.21
N PHE A 190 -10.20 -9.35 -16.09
CA PHE A 190 -11.50 -8.91 -15.62
C PHE A 190 -11.79 -7.41 -15.86
N HIS A 191 -10.78 -6.61 -16.20
CA HIS A 191 -10.90 -5.20 -16.55
C HIS A 191 -10.25 -4.90 -17.90
N LYS A 192 -10.76 -5.53 -18.95
CA LYS A 192 -10.17 -5.54 -20.31
C LYS A 192 -9.97 -4.16 -20.90
N THR A 193 -10.90 -3.23 -20.69
CA THR A 193 -10.83 -1.85 -21.19
C THR A 193 -9.60 -1.09 -20.70
N TYR A 194 -9.13 -1.37 -19.48
CA TYR A 194 -7.99 -0.72 -18.85
C TYR A 194 -6.76 -1.62 -18.72
N LYS A 195 -6.71 -2.74 -19.44
CA LYS A 195 -5.64 -3.75 -19.32
C LYS A 195 -4.22 -3.20 -19.42
N ASN A 196 -4.03 -2.16 -20.23
CA ASN A 196 -2.72 -1.54 -20.47
C ASN A 196 -2.34 -0.50 -19.43
N ASN A 197 -3.28 -0.08 -18.57
CA ASN A 197 -3.04 0.91 -17.51
C ASN A 197 -2.40 0.27 -16.27
N TYR A 198 -2.57 -1.04 -16.07
CA TYR A 198 -1.99 -1.77 -14.94
C TYR A 198 -0.49 -2.01 -15.12
N LYS A 199 0.29 -1.57 -14.15
CA LYS A 199 1.76 -1.69 -14.16
C LYS A 199 2.26 -2.32 -12.88
N THR A 200 3.06 -3.37 -12.99
CA THR A 200 3.84 -3.88 -11.85
C THR A 200 5.11 -3.07 -11.75
N MET A 201 5.17 -2.17 -10.79
CA MET A 201 6.35 -1.34 -10.58
C MET A 201 7.14 -1.84 -9.37
N LEU A 202 8.42 -2.08 -9.58
CA LEU A 202 9.37 -2.50 -8.55
C LEU A 202 10.22 -1.31 -8.10
N SER A 203 11.00 -1.53 -7.05
CA SER A 203 12.00 -0.55 -6.61
C SER A 203 12.90 -0.13 -7.77
N GLY A 204 13.07 1.18 -7.97
CA GLY A 204 13.78 1.75 -9.11
C GLY A 204 12.90 2.09 -10.33
N SER A 205 11.64 1.64 -10.36
CA SER A 205 10.68 2.08 -11.39
C SER A 205 10.18 3.49 -11.10
N TYR A 206 9.87 4.24 -12.15
CA TYR A 206 9.35 5.61 -12.03
C TYR A 206 8.43 5.98 -13.19
N CYS A 207 7.61 7.01 -13.01
CA CYS A 207 6.83 7.63 -14.07
C CYS A 207 7.19 9.12 -14.17
N ILE A 208 7.23 9.63 -15.39
CA ILE A 208 7.45 11.06 -15.69
C ILE A 208 6.25 11.58 -16.49
N LYS A 209 5.73 12.73 -16.10
CA LYS A 209 4.73 13.45 -16.90
C LYS A 209 5.38 14.68 -17.55
N LYS A 210 5.42 14.68 -18.89
CA LYS A 210 5.96 15.75 -19.69
C LYS A 210 4.99 16.06 -20.83
N ASP A 211 4.69 17.34 -21.06
CA ASP A 211 3.82 17.82 -22.14
C ASP A 211 2.47 17.09 -22.19
N GLY A 212 1.87 16.81 -21.03
CA GLY A 212 0.60 16.10 -20.89
C GLY A 212 0.69 14.57 -21.00
N ASN A 213 1.80 14.03 -21.49
CA ASN A 213 2.06 12.60 -21.63
C ASN A 213 2.64 12.04 -20.34
N LEU A 214 2.21 10.81 -19.98
CA LEU A 214 2.68 10.08 -18.79
C LEU A 214 3.41 8.82 -19.23
N ASP A 215 4.73 8.85 -19.10
CA ASP A 215 5.61 7.73 -19.42
C ASP A 215 6.05 7.02 -18.15
N CYS A 216 5.98 5.68 -18.15
CA CYS A 216 6.41 4.87 -17.02
C CYS A 216 7.55 3.94 -17.42
N PHE A 217 8.63 4.02 -16.69
CA PHE A 217 9.86 3.25 -16.88
C PHE A 217 9.92 2.15 -15.80
N TYR A 218 9.75 0.91 -16.23
CA TYR A 218 9.71 -0.24 -15.33
C TYR A 218 10.14 -1.52 -16.06
N GLU A 219 10.74 -2.44 -15.31
CA GLU A 219 11.07 -3.77 -15.81
C GLU A 219 9.84 -4.67 -15.81
N LYS A 220 9.56 -5.31 -16.94
CA LYS A 220 8.51 -6.32 -17.02
C LYS A 220 9.02 -7.63 -16.45
N ILE A 221 8.48 -8.04 -15.33
CA ILE A 221 8.86 -9.31 -14.70
C ILE A 221 7.74 -10.34 -14.74
N SER A 222 8.14 -11.60 -14.93
CA SER A 222 7.24 -12.73 -14.80
C SER A 222 6.98 -13.05 -13.31
N LYS A 223 5.86 -13.73 -13.01
CA LYS A 223 5.61 -14.25 -11.66
C LYS A 223 6.75 -15.15 -11.16
N LYS A 224 7.32 -15.97 -12.05
CA LYS A 224 8.46 -16.85 -11.72
C LYS A 224 9.68 -16.05 -11.30
N THR A 225 10.02 -15.00 -12.03
CA THR A 225 11.13 -14.11 -11.73
C THR A 225 10.90 -13.37 -10.42
N PHE A 226 9.69 -12.83 -10.22
CA PHE A 226 9.31 -12.16 -8.97
C PHE A 226 9.46 -13.08 -7.76
N ASN A 227 8.92 -14.29 -7.82
CA ASN A 227 9.01 -15.25 -6.73
C ASN A 227 10.47 -15.65 -6.44
N LYS A 228 11.29 -15.85 -7.47
CA LYS A 228 12.73 -16.14 -7.28
C LYS A 228 13.47 -15.00 -6.59
N GLN A 229 13.19 -13.76 -6.95
CA GLN A 229 13.78 -12.59 -6.27
C GLN A 229 13.34 -12.53 -4.80
N LEU A 230 12.07 -12.80 -4.52
CA LEU A 230 11.52 -12.83 -3.17
C LEU A 230 12.17 -13.92 -2.31
N GLU A 231 12.37 -15.13 -2.85
CA GLU A 231 13.08 -16.23 -2.18
C GLU A 231 14.52 -15.86 -1.86
N ILE A 232 15.27 -15.27 -2.79
CA ILE A 232 16.64 -14.82 -2.57
C ILE A 232 16.72 -13.76 -1.48
N PHE A 233 15.80 -12.80 -1.50
CA PHE A 233 15.73 -11.75 -0.48
C PHE A 233 15.43 -12.32 0.90
N THR A 234 14.50 -13.26 0.99
CA THR A 234 14.11 -13.94 2.23
C THR A 234 15.29 -14.72 2.80
N TYR A 235 15.99 -15.50 1.97
CA TYR A 235 17.16 -16.27 2.39
C TYR A 235 18.29 -15.40 2.92
N LYS A 236 18.64 -14.33 2.20
CA LYS A 236 19.68 -13.38 2.63
C LYS A 236 19.34 -12.72 3.96
N LYS A 237 18.07 -12.34 4.17
CA LYS A 237 17.64 -11.71 5.43
C LYS A 237 17.68 -12.67 6.61
N ILE A 238 17.28 -13.92 6.43
CA ILE A 238 17.39 -14.98 7.47
C ILE A 238 18.85 -15.21 7.85
N LYS A 239 19.74 -15.30 6.88
CA LYS A 239 21.19 -15.47 7.14
C LYS A 239 21.73 -14.32 7.99
N LEU A 240 21.43 -13.06 7.63
CA LEU A 240 21.85 -11.88 8.39
C LEU A 240 21.29 -11.84 9.83
N ILE A 241 20.07 -12.29 10.05
CA ILE A 241 19.46 -12.37 11.39
C ILE A 241 20.17 -13.42 12.24
N ASN A 242 20.48 -14.58 11.66
CA ASN A 242 21.18 -15.64 12.37
C ASN A 242 22.61 -15.23 12.73
N GLU A 243 23.34 -14.58 11.84
CA GLU A 243 24.69 -14.04 12.10
C GLU A 243 24.65 -12.99 13.23
N LYS A 244 23.65 -12.10 13.26
CA LYS A 244 23.49 -11.13 14.35
C LYS A 244 23.15 -11.78 15.69
N LYS A 245 22.35 -12.85 15.71
CA LYS A 245 22.04 -13.61 16.92
C LYS A 245 23.26 -14.36 17.47
N ILE A 246 24.08 -14.93 16.59
CA ILE A 246 25.34 -15.62 16.95
C ILE A 246 26.32 -14.62 17.54
N ASN A 247 26.54 -13.48 16.87
CA ASN A 247 27.47 -12.44 17.35
C ASN A 247 27.01 -11.80 18.66
N LYS A 248 25.70 -11.76 18.96
CA LYS A 248 25.20 -11.30 20.25
C LYS A 248 25.47 -12.31 21.38
N LYS A 249 25.41 -13.63 21.10
CA LYS A 249 25.75 -14.68 22.07
C LYS A 249 27.22 -14.72 22.39
N ILE A 250 28.09 -14.42 21.41
CA ILE A 250 29.55 -14.39 21.61
C ILE A 250 30.01 -13.17 22.42
N LYS A 251 29.22 -12.08 22.48
CA LYS A 251 29.54 -10.88 23.29
C LYS A 251 29.05 -10.93 24.74
N ILE A 252 28.38 -12.01 25.16
CA ILE A 252 27.83 -12.19 26.52
C ILE A 252 28.64 -13.22 27.33
N ASN A 253 29.65 -13.82 26.73
CA ASN A 253 30.67 -14.65 27.40
C ASN A 253 31.99 -13.94 27.38
#